data_d01c4636e80fc436c14dce79815af387
#
_entry.id   d01c4636e80fc436c14dce79815af387
#
_cell.length_a   1.000
_cell.length_b   1.000
_cell.length_c   1.000
_cell.angle_alpha   90.00
_cell.angle_beta   90.00
_cell.angle_gamma   90.00
#
_symmetry.space_group_name_H-M   'P 1'
#
loop_
_entity.id
_entity.type
_entity.pdbx_description
1 polymer ?
#
loop_
_entity_poly.entity_id
_entity_poly.type
_entity_poly.pdbx_seq_one_letter_code
_entity_poly.pdbx_strand_id
1 'polypeptide(L)'
;MKILCLHGRGSNNEIFRMQTAPIRAELEDFEWVFVQGTVRHTEGNWSLHTSAFSSLPLYAYYNPLDPLSVNQTHRDLLQIIQDEGPFDGVLAYSGGAGLAAEMLIAQDPLALEPLFRFAVFINGASPLRVFKLADVDLAQGEAGTFDASPLINEAEDMFLRPSALRHKEGVSEEDLVDQAALLATVQKFKGKVLADGTPFLSDGEHGLCRWDRSDPNEPALIDVPTLHIRSPAEDVTDPHHGLHLLSLCDKSEVREIQHEFGHDFPRGRCLMKQIASEIRNVAEQSSGL
;
A
#
# COMPACT_ATOMS: atom_id res chain seq x y z
N MET A 1 -1.09 -8.21 -22.57
CA MET A 1 -1.59 -7.29 -21.53
C MET A 1 -0.43 -6.52 -20.92
N LYS A 2 -0.63 -5.24 -20.60
CA LYS A 2 0.42 -4.37 -20.04
C LYS A 2 0.14 -4.11 -18.56
N ILE A 3 1.10 -4.44 -17.69
CA ILE A 3 0.95 -4.43 -16.25
C ILE A 3 1.88 -3.42 -15.62
N LEU A 4 1.33 -2.51 -14.84
CA LEU A 4 2.09 -1.61 -13.97
C LEU A 4 2.55 -2.35 -12.72
N CYS A 5 3.83 -2.22 -12.34
CA CYS A 5 4.41 -2.93 -11.21
C CYS A 5 4.91 -1.94 -10.16
N LEU A 6 4.36 -2.03 -8.94
CA LEU A 6 4.68 -1.14 -7.82
C LEU A 6 5.30 -1.94 -6.66
N HIS A 7 6.55 -1.62 -6.31
CA HIS A 7 7.30 -2.29 -5.23
C HIS A 7 6.84 -1.87 -3.83
N GLY A 8 7.20 -2.61 -2.82
CA GLY A 8 6.95 -2.28 -1.42
C GLY A 8 7.86 -1.17 -0.90
N ARG A 9 7.46 -0.56 0.23
CA ARG A 9 8.31 0.37 0.99
C ARG A 9 9.60 -0.34 1.43
N GLY A 10 10.71 0.37 1.45
CA GLY A 10 12.01 -0.22 1.77
C GLY A 10 12.51 -1.23 0.74
N SER A 11 12.09 -1.07 -0.52
CA SER A 11 12.46 -1.89 -1.65
C SER A 11 12.85 -1.02 -2.86
N ASN A 12 12.96 -1.59 -4.04
CA ASN A 12 13.14 -0.89 -5.30
C ASN A 12 12.65 -1.73 -6.48
N ASN A 13 12.63 -1.15 -7.66
CA ASN A 13 12.14 -1.82 -8.87
C ASN A 13 12.99 -3.03 -9.29
N GLU A 14 14.31 -3.06 -9.01
CA GLU A 14 15.17 -4.23 -9.29
C GLU A 14 14.82 -5.41 -8.40
N ILE A 15 14.67 -5.18 -7.09
CA ILE A 15 14.27 -6.20 -6.13
C ILE A 15 12.90 -6.75 -6.51
N PHE A 16 11.93 -5.88 -6.81
CA PHE A 16 10.59 -6.32 -7.17
C PHE A 16 10.57 -7.07 -8.50
N ARG A 17 11.40 -6.66 -9.45
CA ARG A 17 11.61 -7.39 -10.71
C ARG A 17 12.16 -8.80 -10.47
N MET A 18 13.07 -8.98 -9.53
CA MET A 18 13.60 -10.31 -9.16
C MET A 18 12.55 -11.15 -8.43
N GLN A 19 11.85 -10.57 -7.46
CA GLN A 19 10.81 -11.26 -6.71
C GLN A 19 9.68 -11.79 -7.61
N THR A 20 9.29 -11.01 -8.63
CA THR A 20 8.23 -11.38 -9.57
C THR A 20 8.70 -12.23 -10.75
N ALA A 21 10.00 -12.48 -10.91
CA ALA A 21 10.53 -13.23 -12.04
C ALA A 21 9.88 -14.61 -12.26
N PRO A 22 9.58 -15.42 -11.22
CA PRO A 22 8.91 -16.70 -11.40
C PRO A 22 7.47 -16.57 -11.92
N ILE A 23 6.75 -15.52 -11.49
CA ILE A 23 5.38 -15.22 -11.97
C ILE A 23 5.44 -14.80 -13.44
N ARG A 24 6.36 -13.91 -13.79
CA ARG A 24 6.52 -13.40 -15.15
C ARG A 24 6.94 -14.46 -16.16
N ALA A 25 7.72 -15.46 -15.72
CA ALA A 25 8.10 -16.59 -16.54
C ALA A 25 6.91 -17.50 -16.93
N GLU A 26 5.82 -17.49 -16.17
CA GLU A 26 4.58 -18.23 -16.49
C GLU A 26 3.60 -17.35 -17.31
N LEU A 27 3.87 -16.03 -17.47
CA LEU A 27 3.05 -15.02 -18.12
C LEU A 27 3.87 -14.26 -19.18
N GLU A 28 4.52 -15.00 -20.07
CA GLU A 28 5.45 -14.43 -21.08
C GLU A 28 4.76 -13.49 -22.10
N ASP A 29 3.45 -13.62 -22.25
CA ASP A 29 2.60 -12.79 -23.11
C ASP A 29 2.20 -11.45 -22.47
N PHE A 30 2.62 -11.19 -21.22
CA PHE A 30 2.37 -9.95 -20.50
C PHE A 30 3.58 -9.02 -20.60
N GLU A 31 3.33 -7.74 -20.80
CA GLU A 31 4.32 -6.66 -20.69
C GLU A 31 4.33 -6.11 -19.25
N TRP A 32 5.52 -5.91 -18.66
CA TRP A 32 5.68 -5.52 -17.28
C TRP A 32 6.49 -4.23 -17.16
N VAL A 33 5.86 -3.18 -16.65
CA VAL A 33 6.48 -1.87 -16.44
C VAL A 33 6.70 -1.64 -14.94
N PHE A 34 7.94 -1.52 -14.52
CA PHE A 34 8.32 -1.36 -13.12
C PHE A 34 8.63 0.10 -12.80
N VAL A 35 7.81 0.71 -11.97
CA VAL A 35 7.99 2.10 -11.51
C VAL A 35 8.87 2.13 -10.28
N GLN A 36 9.83 3.05 -10.25
CA GLN A 36 10.71 3.29 -9.12
C GLN A 36 10.12 4.35 -8.20
N GLY A 37 10.04 4.06 -6.90
CA GLY A 37 9.72 5.06 -5.88
C GLY A 37 10.81 6.13 -5.81
N THR A 38 10.44 7.34 -5.43
CA THR A 38 11.34 8.51 -5.42
C THR A 38 11.79 8.93 -4.03
N VAL A 39 11.05 8.56 -3.00
CA VAL A 39 11.38 8.88 -1.60
C VAL A 39 12.38 7.86 -1.09
N ARG A 40 13.62 8.33 -0.79
CA ARG A 40 14.68 7.46 -0.31
C ARG A 40 14.32 6.90 1.06
N HIS A 41 14.37 5.59 1.19
CA HIS A 41 14.16 4.90 2.46
C HIS A 41 15.51 4.75 3.17
N THR A 42 15.66 5.43 4.29
CA THR A 42 16.90 5.45 5.08
C THR A 42 16.74 4.74 6.42
N GLU A 43 15.54 4.25 6.72
CA GLU A 43 15.16 3.75 8.03
C GLU A 43 15.41 2.24 8.14
N GLY A 44 16.05 1.84 9.20
CA GLY A 44 16.20 0.45 9.65
C GLY A 44 17.23 -0.40 8.92
N ASN A 45 17.84 -1.33 9.65
CA ASN A 45 18.81 -2.32 9.16
C ASN A 45 18.23 -3.43 8.24
N TRP A 46 17.07 -3.21 7.61
CA TRP A 46 16.53 -4.10 6.57
C TRP A 46 17.47 -4.23 5.36
N SER A 47 18.41 -3.29 5.24
CA SER A 47 19.37 -3.23 4.15
C SER A 47 20.31 -4.43 4.03
N LEU A 48 20.58 -5.18 5.13
CA LEU A 48 21.54 -6.30 5.09
C LEU A 48 21.03 -7.51 4.29
N HIS A 49 19.73 -7.75 4.28
CA HIS A 49 19.17 -8.86 3.47
C HIS A 49 18.81 -8.42 2.04
N THR A 50 18.38 -7.17 1.86
CA THR A 50 18.02 -6.65 0.53
C THR A 50 19.23 -6.17 -0.26
N SER A 51 20.29 -5.69 0.39
CA SER A 51 21.55 -5.29 -0.29
C SER A 51 22.27 -6.44 -0.98
N ALA A 52 21.96 -7.70 -0.62
CA ALA A 52 22.45 -8.87 -1.32
C ALA A 52 21.81 -9.05 -2.72
N PHE A 53 20.67 -8.37 -2.98
CA PHE A 53 19.88 -8.54 -4.21
C PHE A 53 19.88 -7.32 -5.13
N SER A 54 20.27 -6.14 -4.65
CA SER A 54 20.36 -4.93 -5.48
C SER A 54 21.46 -4.01 -4.96
N SER A 55 22.14 -3.35 -5.89
CA SER A 55 23.11 -2.27 -5.61
C SER A 55 22.42 -0.90 -5.47
N LEU A 56 21.13 -0.80 -5.82
CA LEU A 56 20.40 0.46 -5.71
C LEU A 56 19.97 0.73 -4.27
N PRO A 57 19.85 2.01 -3.90
CA PRO A 57 19.21 2.39 -2.64
C PRO A 57 17.78 1.86 -2.54
N LEU A 58 17.26 1.78 -1.33
CA LEU A 58 15.89 1.43 -1.05
C LEU A 58 15.01 2.69 -1.09
N TYR A 59 13.76 2.52 -1.51
CA TYR A 59 12.82 3.61 -1.72
C TYR A 59 11.43 3.29 -1.18
N ALA A 60 10.65 4.34 -1.00
CA ALA A 60 9.19 4.35 -0.91
C ALA A 60 8.64 5.26 -2.00
N TYR A 61 7.35 5.19 -2.26
CA TYR A 61 6.70 6.12 -3.19
C TYR A 61 6.45 7.46 -2.54
N TYR A 62 6.02 7.47 -1.28
CA TYR A 62 5.75 8.67 -0.49
C TYR A 62 6.14 8.48 0.97
N ASN A 63 6.17 9.58 1.71
CA ASN A 63 6.13 9.57 3.16
C ASN A 63 4.66 9.46 3.62
N PRO A 64 4.21 8.34 4.23
CA PRO A 64 2.81 8.14 4.60
C PRO A 64 2.31 9.04 5.75
N LEU A 65 3.16 9.86 6.34
CA LEU A 65 2.79 10.88 7.32
C LEU A 65 2.76 12.29 6.73
N ASP A 66 3.06 12.45 5.44
CA ASP A 66 3.08 13.75 4.77
C ASP A 66 2.02 13.81 3.66
N PRO A 67 0.89 14.52 3.88
CA PRO A 67 -0.18 14.65 2.90
C PRO A 67 0.31 15.19 1.55
N LEU A 68 1.28 16.10 1.56
CA LEU A 68 1.83 16.68 0.32
C LEU A 68 2.66 15.65 -0.45
N SER A 69 3.42 14.81 0.25
CA SER A 69 4.18 13.72 -0.36
C SER A 69 3.26 12.70 -1.03
N VAL A 70 2.15 12.31 -0.37
CA VAL A 70 1.14 11.41 -0.94
C VAL A 70 0.52 12.03 -2.20
N ASN A 71 0.03 13.27 -2.11
CA ASN A 71 -0.58 13.97 -3.24
C ASN A 71 0.37 14.15 -4.43
N GLN A 72 1.66 14.41 -4.16
CA GLN A 72 2.65 14.54 -5.23
C GLN A 72 2.85 13.19 -5.92
N THR A 73 2.96 12.11 -5.17
CA THR A 73 3.11 10.76 -5.73
C THR A 73 1.91 10.36 -6.59
N HIS A 74 0.69 10.70 -6.17
CA HIS A 74 -0.51 10.44 -7.00
C HIS A 74 -0.41 11.17 -8.35
N ARG A 75 -0.01 12.45 -8.36
CA ARG A 75 0.18 13.21 -9.61
C ARG A 75 1.26 12.62 -10.49
N ASP A 76 2.41 12.27 -9.91
CA ASP A 76 3.54 11.70 -10.64
C ASP A 76 3.16 10.33 -11.25
N LEU A 77 2.44 9.51 -10.50
CA LEU A 77 1.98 8.20 -11.00
C LEU A 77 0.92 8.34 -12.08
N LEU A 78 -0.02 9.29 -11.94
CA LEU A 78 -0.97 9.61 -13.03
C LEU A 78 -0.26 10.05 -14.30
N GLN A 79 0.80 10.85 -14.18
CA GLN A 79 1.61 11.26 -15.33
C GLN A 79 2.28 10.07 -16.00
N ILE A 80 2.85 9.14 -15.22
CA ILE A 80 3.45 7.90 -15.76
C ILE A 80 2.38 7.06 -16.47
N ILE A 81 1.18 6.93 -15.90
CA ILE A 81 0.08 6.18 -16.51
C ILE A 81 -0.35 6.83 -17.83
N GLN A 82 -0.37 8.16 -17.92
CA GLN A 82 -0.71 8.89 -19.14
C GLN A 82 0.37 8.76 -20.22
N ASP A 83 1.64 8.81 -19.83
CA ASP A 83 2.77 8.80 -20.77
C ASP A 83 3.09 7.39 -21.28
N GLU A 84 2.98 6.38 -20.42
CA GLU A 84 3.38 5.01 -20.71
C GLU A 84 2.21 4.04 -20.89
N GLY A 85 0.98 4.45 -20.53
CA GLY A 85 -0.22 3.62 -20.65
C GLY A 85 -0.73 3.46 -22.09
N PRO A 86 -1.92 2.89 -22.29
CA PRO A 86 -2.78 2.36 -21.23
C PRO A 86 -2.21 1.10 -20.57
N PHE A 87 -2.54 0.92 -19.29
CA PHE A 87 -2.25 -0.30 -18.55
C PHE A 87 -3.53 -1.12 -18.38
N ASP A 88 -3.46 -2.43 -18.61
CA ASP A 88 -4.58 -3.32 -18.39
C ASP A 88 -4.78 -3.61 -16.89
N GLY A 89 -3.70 -3.72 -16.13
CA GLY A 89 -3.76 -4.02 -14.71
C GLY A 89 -2.56 -3.50 -13.91
N VAL A 90 -2.63 -3.67 -12.60
CA VAL A 90 -1.56 -3.34 -11.67
C VAL A 90 -1.18 -4.54 -10.82
N LEU A 91 0.14 -4.79 -10.66
CA LEU A 91 0.72 -5.75 -9.71
C LEU A 91 1.50 -4.97 -8.66
N ALA A 92 1.07 -5.06 -7.41
CA ALA A 92 1.62 -4.20 -6.38
C ALA A 92 1.87 -4.96 -5.06
N TYR A 93 2.95 -4.59 -4.36
CA TYR A 93 3.37 -5.22 -3.11
C TYR A 93 3.40 -4.20 -1.98
N SER A 94 2.83 -4.57 -0.81
CA SER A 94 2.90 -3.80 0.44
C SER A 94 2.47 -2.33 0.25
N GLY A 95 3.34 -1.36 0.52
CA GLY A 95 3.06 0.07 0.30
C GLY A 95 2.72 0.43 -1.15
N GLY A 96 3.28 -0.29 -2.13
CA GLY A 96 2.87 -0.13 -3.54
C GLY A 96 1.42 -0.57 -3.78
N ALA A 97 0.93 -1.58 -3.04
CA ALA A 97 -0.46 -2.01 -3.12
C ALA A 97 -1.42 -0.96 -2.51
N GLY A 98 -1.01 -0.32 -1.39
CA GLY A 98 -1.74 0.83 -0.85
C GLY A 98 -1.87 1.94 -1.87
N LEU A 99 -0.75 2.35 -2.50
CA LEU A 99 -0.76 3.36 -3.56
C LEU A 99 -1.65 2.98 -4.75
N ALA A 100 -1.57 1.73 -5.23
CA ALA A 100 -2.44 1.27 -6.33
C ALA A 100 -3.93 1.35 -5.96
N ALA A 101 -4.28 0.98 -4.73
CA ALA A 101 -5.63 1.07 -4.21
C ALA A 101 -6.10 2.53 -4.09
N GLU A 102 -5.24 3.44 -3.61
CA GLU A 102 -5.51 4.88 -3.55
C GLU A 102 -5.87 5.43 -4.93
N MET A 103 -5.12 5.03 -5.96
CA MET A 103 -5.37 5.45 -7.34
C MET A 103 -6.70 4.92 -7.88
N LEU A 104 -7.06 3.67 -7.57
CA LEU A 104 -8.33 3.08 -7.96
C LEU A 104 -9.51 3.76 -7.27
N ILE A 105 -9.39 4.07 -5.97
CA ILE A 105 -10.45 4.72 -5.20
C ILE A 105 -10.62 6.19 -5.63
N ALA A 106 -9.52 6.87 -5.93
CA ALA A 106 -9.53 8.29 -6.29
C ALA A 106 -9.85 8.57 -7.75
N GLN A 107 -10.01 7.53 -8.59
CA GLN A 107 -10.34 7.73 -10.00
C GLN A 107 -11.71 8.42 -10.16
N ASP A 108 -11.84 9.23 -11.20
CA ASP A 108 -13.13 9.84 -11.54
C ASP A 108 -14.14 8.75 -11.91
N PRO A 109 -15.26 8.60 -11.19
CA PRO A 109 -16.29 7.63 -11.51
C PRO A 109 -16.97 7.90 -12.86
N LEU A 110 -16.77 9.08 -13.44
CA LEU A 110 -17.28 9.44 -14.77
C LEU A 110 -16.22 9.23 -15.87
N ALA A 111 -15.03 8.76 -15.53
CA ALA A 111 -14.01 8.43 -16.52
C ALA A 111 -14.52 7.35 -17.48
N LEU A 112 -14.29 7.53 -18.79
CA LEU A 112 -14.75 6.61 -19.82
C LEU A 112 -14.06 5.23 -19.72
N GLU A 113 -12.85 5.20 -19.20
CA GLU A 113 -12.06 3.98 -18.99
C GLU A 113 -11.46 3.99 -17.59
N PRO A 114 -11.42 2.84 -16.90
CA PRO A 114 -10.76 2.73 -15.60
C PRO A 114 -9.24 2.85 -15.77
N LEU A 115 -8.56 3.33 -14.72
CA LEU A 115 -7.09 3.37 -14.69
C LEU A 115 -6.47 1.98 -14.85
N PHE A 116 -7.10 0.98 -14.24
CA PHE A 116 -6.75 -0.43 -14.33
C PHE A 116 -8.03 -1.25 -14.40
N ARG A 117 -8.07 -2.24 -15.27
CA ARG A 117 -9.20 -3.18 -15.40
C ARG A 117 -9.19 -4.25 -14.31
N PHE A 118 -8.03 -4.50 -13.70
CA PHE A 118 -7.88 -5.41 -12.56
C PHE A 118 -6.66 -5.04 -11.71
N ALA A 119 -6.62 -5.55 -10.49
CA ALA A 119 -5.49 -5.34 -9.59
C ALA A 119 -5.04 -6.62 -8.89
N VAL A 120 -3.73 -6.74 -8.66
CA VAL A 120 -3.10 -7.82 -7.91
C VAL A 120 -2.34 -7.22 -6.73
N PHE A 121 -2.80 -7.52 -5.54
CA PHE A 121 -2.25 -7.00 -4.30
C PHE A 121 -1.53 -8.10 -3.52
N ILE A 122 -0.25 -7.92 -3.27
CA ILE A 122 0.56 -8.85 -2.48
C ILE A 122 0.84 -8.19 -1.13
N ASN A 123 0.36 -8.78 -0.04
CA ASN A 123 0.48 -8.26 1.33
C ASN A 123 0.17 -6.74 1.39
N GLY A 124 -0.99 -6.35 0.86
CA GLY A 124 -1.34 -4.97 0.59
C GLY A 124 -1.46 -4.10 1.84
N ALA A 125 -0.79 -2.96 1.87
CA ALA A 125 -0.97 -1.96 2.90
C ALA A 125 -2.33 -1.26 2.78
N SER A 126 -2.80 -0.68 3.87
CA SER A 126 -4.01 0.13 3.90
C SER A 126 -3.84 1.39 3.05
N PRO A 127 -4.79 1.71 2.14
CA PRO A 127 -4.71 2.91 1.33
C PRO A 127 -5.00 4.17 2.16
N LEU A 128 -4.32 5.26 1.82
CA LEU A 128 -4.43 6.55 2.49
C LEU A 128 -5.39 7.47 1.73
N ARG A 129 -6.12 8.28 2.48
CA ARG A 129 -6.98 9.35 1.99
C ARG A 129 -6.39 10.69 2.38
N VAL A 130 -6.05 11.50 1.38
CA VAL A 130 -5.66 12.91 1.56
C VAL A 130 -6.78 13.81 1.05
N PHE A 131 -7.11 14.85 1.81
CA PHE A 131 -8.16 15.80 1.47
C PHE A 131 -7.81 17.20 1.99
N LYS A 132 -8.39 18.24 1.37
CA LYS A 132 -8.28 19.61 1.91
C LYS A 132 -9.30 19.78 3.02
N LEU A 133 -8.91 20.46 4.11
CA LEU A 133 -9.82 20.74 5.21
C LEU A 133 -10.99 21.65 4.79
N ALA A 134 -10.81 22.46 3.75
CA ALA A 134 -11.85 23.32 3.20
C ALA A 134 -12.96 22.54 2.47
N ASP A 135 -12.70 21.30 2.07
CA ASP A 135 -13.61 20.49 1.24
C ASP A 135 -14.40 19.46 2.06
N VAL A 136 -14.23 19.45 3.39
CA VAL A 136 -14.85 18.45 4.29
C VAL A 136 -15.56 19.10 5.47
N ASP A 137 -16.61 18.44 5.94
CA ASP A 137 -17.30 18.82 7.17
C ASP A 137 -16.55 18.24 8.39
N LEU A 138 -16.20 19.13 9.32
CA LEU A 138 -15.56 18.77 10.58
C LEU A 138 -16.61 18.57 11.66
N ALA A 139 -16.35 17.66 12.60
CA ALA A 139 -17.19 17.50 13.79
C ALA A 139 -17.26 18.84 14.56
N GLN A 140 -18.47 19.26 14.93
CA GLN A 140 -18.69 20.46 15.73
C GLN A 140 -18.46 20.13 17.22
N GLY A 141 -17.66 20.94 17.88
CA GLY A 141 -17.40 20.84 19.32
C GLY A 141 -15.90 20.76 19.64
N GLU A 142 -15.58 20.89 20.94
CA GLU A 142 -14.23 20.57 21.41
C GLU A 142 -14.00 19.08 21.11
N ALA A 143 -13.03 18.82 20.24
CA ALA A 143 -12.60 17.46 19.97
C ALA A 143 -12.31 16.79 21.32
N GLY A 144 -13.08 15.79 21.68
CA GLY A 144 -12.75 14.89 22.78
C GLY A 144 -11.29 14.47 22.60
N THR A 145 -10.63 14.08 23.66
CA THR A 145 -9.22 13.67 23.62
C THR A 145 -9.00 12.73 22.45
N PHE A 146 -8.40 13.27 21.38
CA PHE A 146 -8.06 12.50 20.20
C PHE A 146 -6.98 11.49 20.60
N ASP A 147 -7.35 10.22 20.60
CA ASP A 147 -6.38 9.15 20.82
C ASP A 147 -5.57 8.92 19.55
N ALA A 148 -4.36 9.43 19.53
CA ALA A 148 -3.43 9.24 18.42
C ALA A 148 -2.72 7.87 18.46
N SER A 149 -2.92 7.09 19.54
CA SER A 149 -2.21 5.81 19.72
C SER A 149 -2.36 4.84 18.54
N PRO A 150 -3.54 4.66 17.92
CA PRO A 150 -3.66 3.79 16.76
C PRO A 150 -2.81 4.24 15.57
N LEU A 151 -2.74 5.55 15.32
CA LEU A 151 -1.94 6.12 14.22
C LEU A 151 -0.43 6.06 14.53
N ILE A 152 -0.06 6.24 15.80
CA ILE A 152 1.32 6.12 16.25
C ILE A 152 1.77 4.67 16.12
N ASN A 153 0.97 3.71 16.59
CA ASN A 153 1.28 2.29 16.50
C ASN A 153 1.44 1.86 15.02
N GLU A 154 0.54 2.29 14.14
CA GLU A 154 0.65 2.02 12.72
C GLU A 154 1.88 2.66 12.10
N ALA A 155 2.20 3.90 12.48
CA ALA A 155 3.41 4.55 12.03
C ALA A 155 4.65 3.83 12.55
N GLU A 156 4.66 3.37 13.80
CA GLU A 156 5.74 2.54 14.36
C GLU A 156 5.91 1.24 13.58
N ASP A 157 4.82 0.55 13.26
CA ASP A 157 4.85 -0.69 12.49
C ASP A 157 5.36 -0.46 11.07
N MET A 158 5.01 0.68 10.46
CA MET A 158 5.46 1.02 9.12
C MET A 158 6.89 1.57 9.05
N PHE A 159 7.35 2.30 10.07
CA PHE A 159 8.59 3.08 10.01
C PHE A 159 9.72 2.50 10.85
N LEU A 160 9.41 1.74 11.90
CA LEU A 160 10.39 1.20 12.79
C LEU A 160 10.66 -0.28 12.51
N ARG A 161 11.83 -0.73 12.96
CA ARG A 161 12.14 -2.16 12.96
C ARG A 161 11.07 -2.93 13.75
N PRO A 162 10.55 -4.06 13.25
CA PRO A 162 9.53 -4.84 13.93
C PRO A 162 9.85 -5.08 15.40
N SER A 163 8.85 -4.91 16.27
CA SER A 163 9.03 -5.04 17.72
C SER A 163 9.64 -6.38 18.14
N ALA A 164 9.32 -7.47 17.42
CA ALA A 164 9.92 -8.79 17.65
C ALA A 164 11.43 -8.82 17.39
N LEU A 165 11.92 -8.10 16.39
CA LEU A 165 13.35 -7.99 16.13
C LEU A 165 14.04 -7.10 17.18
N ARG A 166 13.38 -6.01 17.58
CA ARG A 166 13.86 -5.15 18.69
C ARG A 166 13.96 -5.93 20.00
N HIS A 167 12.96 -6.74 20.33
CA HIS A 167 12.99 -7.56 21.55
C HIS A 167 14.04 -8.68 21.51
N LYS A 168 14.30 -9.24 20.33
CA LYS A 168 15.25 -10.33 20.16
C LYS A 168 16.72 -9.87 20.21
N GLU A 169 17.01 -8.70 19.67
CA GLU A 169 18.35 -8.14 19.52
C GLU A 169 18.65 -6.97 20.50
N GLY A 170 17.63 -6.54 21.24
CA GLY A 170 17.67 -5.35 22.09
C GLY A 170 17.37 -4.06 21.29
N VAL A 171 16.98 -3.00 22.02
CA VAL A 171 16.75 -1.67 21.44
C VAL A 171 18.11 -1.00 21.23
N SER A 172 18.46 -0.69 19.99
CA SER A 172 19.69 0.02 19.66
C SER A 172 19.55 1.54 19.86
N GLU A 173 20.68 2.27 19.89
CA GLU A 173 20.65 3.74 19.89
C GLU A 173 19.97 4.31 18.62
N GLU A 174 20.14 3.64 17.47
CA GLU A 174 19.47 4.00 16.22
C GLU A 174 17.95 3.83 16.34
N ASP A 175 17.46 2.73 16.90
CA ASP A 175 16.03 2.53 17.15
C ASP A 175 15.41 3.65 17.99
N LEU A 176 16.14 4.13 19.01
CA LEU A 176 15.67 5.24 19.86
C LEU A 176 15.63 6.57 19.12
N VAL A 177 16.62 6.83 18.25
CA VAL A 177 16.65 8.04 17.40
C VAL A 177 15.51 8.00 16.40
N ASP A 178 15.27 6.88 15.75
CA ASP A 178 14.19 6.70 14.78
C ASP A 178 12.81 6.87 15.44
N GLN A 179 12.63 6.28 16.63
CA GLN A 179 11.39 6.45 17.41
C GLN A 179 11.18 7.91 17.84
N ALA A 180 12.22 8.59 18.27
CA ALA A 180 12.14 10.00 18.63
C ALA A 180 11.81 10.89 17.42
N ALA A 181 12.39 10.62 16.25
CA ALA A 181 12.12 11.32 15.00
C ALA A 181 10.67 11.10 14.54
N LEU A 182 10.17 9.86 14.65
CA LEU A 182 8.78 9.51 14.34
C LEU A 182 7.81 10.27 15.26
N LEU A 183 8.03 10.22 16.58
CA LEU A 183 7.21 10.92 17.55
C LEU A 183 7.21 12.44 17.31
N ALA A 184 8.37 13.03 17.00
CA ALA A 184 8.49 14.44 16.68
C ALA A 184 7.73 14.79 15.38
N THR A 185 7.67 13.87 14.43
CA THR A 185 6.88 14.04 13.20
C THR A 185 5.39 13.98 13.51
N VAL A 186 4.93 12.97 14.24
CA VAL A 186 3.51 12.82 14.64
C VAL A 186 3.04 14.02 15.48
N GLN A 187 3.89 14.55 16.36
CA GLN A 187 3.56 15.71 17.19
C GLN A 187 3.32 17.01 16.40
N LYS A 188 3.80 17.12 15.16
CA LYS A 188 3.52 18.27 14.28
C LYS A 188 2.08 18.26 13.77
N PHE A 189 1.43 17.11 13.77
CA PHE A 189 0.07 16.98 13.30
C PHE A 189 -0.90 17.18 14.46
N LYS A 190 -2.00 17.87 14.16
CA LYS A 190 -3.12 17.99 15.09
C LYS A 190 -4.15 16.92 14.74
N GLY A 191 -4.47 16.09 15.69
CA GLY A 191 -5.61 15.17 15.56
C GLY A 191 -6.91 15.94 15.47
N LYS A 192 -7.75 15.56 14.52
CA LYS A 192 -9.10 16.08 14.28
C LYS A 192 -10.04 14.95 13.93
N VAL A 193 -11.34 15.25 13.90
CA VAL A 193 -12.38 14.27 13.57
C VAL A 193 -13.30 14.86 12.50
N LEU A 194 -13.63 14.07 11.48
CA LEU A 194 -14.63 14.40 10.47
C LEU A 194 -16.04 14.32 11.07
N ALA A 195 -17.03 14.87 10.38
CA ALA A 195 -18.44 14.85 10.82
C ALA A 195 -18.99 13.41 10.98
N ASP A 196 -18.47 12.45 10.26
CA ASP A 196 -18.81 11.01 10.35
C ASP A 196 -18.12 10.28 11.51
N GLY A 197 -17.27 10.98 12.28
CA GLY A 197 -16.51 10.41 13.39
C GLY A 197 -15.12 9.88 13.01
N THR A 198 -14.71 9.94 11.74
CA THR A 198 -13.40 9.45 11.29
C THR A 198 -12.27 10.32 11.85
N PRO A 199 -11.33 9.76 12.62
CA PRO A 199 -10.16 10.48 13.10
C PRO A 199 -9.14 10.68 11.97
N PHE A 200 -8.49 11.85 11.95
CA PHE A 200 -7.46 12.17 10.96
C PHE A 200 -6.34 13.05 11.52
N LEU A 201 -5.17 12.96 10.90
CA LEU A 201 -4.05 13.87 11.14
C LEU A 201 -4.16 15.08 10.21
N SER A 202 -3.75 16.26 10.68
CA SER A 202 -3.79 17.49 9.89
C SER A 202 -2.52 18.32 10.03
N ASP A 203 -1.99 18.77 8.88
CA ASP A 203 -0.93 19.79 8.81
C ASP A 203 -1.48 21.24 8.93
N GLY A 204 -2.79 21.39 9.01
CA GLY A 204 -3.50 22.68 9.09
C GLY A 204 -4.18 23.10 7.79
N GLU A 205 -3.82 22.53 6.66
CA GLU A 205 -4.43 22.73 5.34
C GLU A 205 -5.04 21.42 4.80
N HIS A 206 -4.33 20.31 4.98
CA HIS A 206 -4.74 18.98 4.54
C HIS A 206 -5.03 18.06 5.72
N GLY A 207 -5.94 17.12 5.49
CA GLY A 207 -6.20 15.99 6.36
C GLY A 207 -5.63 14.71 5.74
N LEU A 208 -5.24 13.78 6.61
CA LEU A 208 -4.71 12.46 6.26
C LEU A 208 -5.34 11.41 7.17
N CYS A 209 -6.02 10.44 6.60
CA CYS A 209 -6.54 9.25 7.30
C CYS A 209 -6.40 8.02 6.39
N ARG A 210 -6.87 6.88 6.83
CA ARG A 210 -7.07 5.71 5.95
C ARG A 210 -8.38 5.85 5.19
N TRP A 211 -8.45 5.26 4.02
CA TRP A 211 -9.72 4.91 3.43
C TRP A 211 -10.37 3.80 4.26
N ASP A 212 -11.63 3.96 4.58
CA ASP A 212 -12.41 2.97 5.31
C ASP A 212 -13.86 2.94 4.80
N ARG A 213 -14.55 1.85 5.09
CA ARG A 213 -15.99 1.70 4.89
C ARG A 213 -16.65 1.60 6.25
N SER A 214 -17.38 2.65 6.61
CA SER A 214 -18.06 2.74 7.92
C SER A 214 -19.15 1.68 8.09
N ASP A 215 -19.80 1.27 6.99
CA ASP A 215 -20.81 0.21 6.94
C ASP A 215 -20.44 -0.83 5.87
N PRO A 216 -20.41 -2.13 6.21
CA PRO A 216 -20.21 -3.21 5.23
C PRO A 216 -21.25 -3.25 4.10
N ASN A 217 -22.39 -2.57 4.28
CA ASN A 217 -23.45 -2.45 3.26
C ASN A 217 -23.24 -1.28 2.30
N GLU A 218 -22.29 -0.38 2.59
CA GLU A 218 -21.89 0.65 1.63
C GLU A 218 -21.28 0.01 0.37
N PRO A 219 -21.41 0.67 -0.80
CA PRO A 219 -20.73 0.22 -2.01
C PRO A 219 -19.24 0.00 -1.78
N ALA A 220 -18.66 -0.97 -2.46
CA ALA A 220 -17.23 -1.17 -2.46
C ALA A 220 -16.52 0.09 -3.00
N LEU A 221 -15.34 0.37 -2.45
CA LEU A 221 -14.51 1.48 -2.94
C LEU A 221 -13.69 1.06 -4.16
N ILE A 222 -13.45 -0.24 -4.33
CA ILE A 222 -12.76 -0.84 -5.48
C ILE A 222 -13.70 -1.90 -6.05
N ASP A 223 -14.18 -1.68 -7.26
CA ASP A 223 -15.18 -2.49 -7.97
C ASP A 223 -14.62 -3.30 -9.15
N VAL A 224 -13.32 -3.16 -9.44
CA VAL A 224 -12.64 -3.98 -10.45
C VAL A 224 -12.27 -5.35 -9.90
N PRO A 225 -12.10 -6.39 -10.75
CA PRO A 225 -11.58 -7.69 -10.34
C PRO A 225 -10.23 -7.57 -9.62
N THR A 226 -10.11 -8.18 -8.43
CA THR A 226 -8.90 -8.14 -7.62
C THR A 226 -8.42 -9.52 -7.20
N LEU A 227 -7.10 -9.70 -7.19
CA LEU A 227 -6.44 -10.85 -6.59
C LEU A 227 -5.62 -10.41 -5.37
N HIS A 228 -5.97 -10.93 -4.20
CA HIS A 228 -5.24 -10.69 -2.97
C HIS A 228 -4.37 -11.90 -2.61
N ILE A 229 -3.07 -11.68 -2.50
CA ILE A 229 -2.09 -12.70 -2.10
C ILE A 229 -1.56 -12.25 -0.75
N ARG A 230 -1.93 -12.94 0.33
CA ARG A 230 -1.63 -12.51 1.68
C ARG A 230 -1.36 -13.67 2.64
N SER A 231 -0.66 -13.40 3.70
CA SER A 231 -0.49 -14.35 4.80
C SER A 231 -1.54 -14.08 5.88
N PRO A 232 -2.35 -15.08 6.24
CA PRO A 232 -3.21 -15.01 7.42
C PRO A 232 -2.45 -15.35 8.70
N ALA A 233 -1.19 -15.81 8.58
CA ALA A 233 -0.39 -16.17 9.74
C ALA A 233 -0.24 -14.94 10.65
N GLU A 234 -0.20 -15.21 11.97
CA GLU A 234 0.14 -14.19 12.96
C GLU A 234 1.58 -13.72 12.68
N ASP A 235 1.69 -12.74 11.81
CA ASP A 235 2.93 -12.00 11.64
C ASP A 235 3.06 -11.05 12.82
N VAL A 236 4.23 -11.02 13.40
CA VAL A 236 4.54 -10.17 14.56
C VAL A 236 4.43 -8.68 14.19
N THR A 237 4.47 -8.37 12.89
CA THR A 237 4.45 -6.99 12.40
C THR A 237 3.06 -6.49 12.05
N ASP A 238 2.21 -7.31 11.44
CA ASP A 238 0.80 -6.99 11.17
C ASP A 238 0.04 -8.25 10.73
N PRO A 239 -0.64 -8.96 11.66
CA PRO A 239 -1.40 -10.16 11.34
C PRO A 239 -2.60 -9.89 10.41
N HIS A 240 -2.98 -8.64 10.24
CA HIS A 240 -4.10 -8.23 9.39
C HIS A 240 -3.65 -7.61 8.07
N HIS A 241 -2.36 -7.64 7.77
CA HIS A 241 -1.82 -7.02 6.57
C HIS A 241 -2.49 -7.57 5.31
N GLY A 242 -3.05 -6.67 4.50
CA GLY A 242 -3.86 -7.02 3.34
C GLY A 242 -5.35 -7.25 3.62
N LEU A 243 -5.78 -7.54 4.84
CA LEU A 243 -7.19 -7.78 5.16
C LEU A 243 -8.02 -6.51 5.06
N HIS A 244 -7.49 -5.37 5.54
CA HIS A 244 -8.16 -4.09 5.43
C HIS A 244 -8.36 -3.69 3.96
N LEU A 245 -7.31 -3.76 3.14
CA LEU A 245 -7.42 -3.48 1.71
C LEU A 245 -8.46 -4.40 1.02
N LEU A 246 -8.45 -5.69 1.34
CA LEU A 246 -9.44 -6.64 0.83
C LEU A 246 -10.88 -6.25 1.21
N SER A 247 -11.09 -5.71 2.41
CA SER A 247 -12.43 -5.28 2.87
C SER A 247 -13.01 -4.10 2.08
N LEU A 248 -12.18 -3.34 1.39
CA LEU A 248 -12.58 -2.20 0.56
C LEU A 248 -13.03 -2.61 -0.85
N CYS A 249 -12.73 -3.85 -1.25
CA CYS A 249 -13.04 -4.37 -2.58
C CYS A 249 -14.44 -4.99 -2.65
N ASP A 250 -15.00 -5.07 -3.87
CA ASP A 250 -16.25 -5.79 -4.11
C ASP A 250 -16.03 -7.29 -3.92
N LYS A 251 -16.76 -7.87 -2.97
CA LYS A 251 -16.64 -9.29 -2.62
C LYS A 251 -16.93 -10.26 -3.77
N SER A 252 -17.73 -9.84 -4.74
CA SER A 252 -18.03 -10.66 -5.93
C SER A 252 -16.87 -10.70 -6.92
N GLU A 253 -15.98 -9.71 -6.86
CA GLU A 253 -14.84 -9.52 -7.75
C GLU A 253 -13.50 -9.89 -7.09
N VAL A 254 -13.52 -10.34 -5.82
CA VAL A 254 -12.31 -10.68 -5.06
C VAL A 254 -11.95 -12.16 -5.23
N ARG A 255 -10.67 -12.39 -5.54
CA ARG A 255 -10.00 -13.70 -5.39
C ARG A 255 -8.90 -13.59 -4.34
N GLU A 256 -8.66 -14.68 -3.61
CA GLU A 256 -7.67 -14.72 -2.55
C GLU A 256 -6.78 -15.96 -2.65
N ILE A 257 -5.47 -15.74 -2.48
CA ILE A 257 -4.48 -16.80 -2.24
C ILE A 257 -3.81 -16.52 -0.90
N GLN A 258 -3.79 -17.53 -0.04
CA GLN A 258 -3.09 -17.46 1.24
C GLN A 258 -1.73 -18.13 1.17
N HIS A 259 -0.74 -17.57 1.89
CA HIS A 259 0.60 -18.15 2.02
C HIS A 259 1.12 -18.06 3.47
N GLU A 260 2.20 -18.78 3.76
CA GLU A 260 2.77 -18.95 5.11
C GLU A 260 3.99 -18.05 5.39
N PHE A 261 4.32 -17.11 4.52
CA PHE A 261 5.58 -16.37 4.59
C PHE A 261 5.47 -15.01 5.33
N GLY A 262 4.37 -14.77 6.06
CA GLY A 262 4.15 -13.50 6.74
C GLY A 262 4.12 -12.34 5.74
N HIS A 263 4.77 -11.23 6.10
CA HIS A 263 4.87 -10.08 5.22
C HIS A 263 5.87 -10.25 4.07
N ASP A 264 6.70 -11.31 4.10
CA ASP A 264 7.64 -11.60 3.02
C ASP A 264 6.92 -11.88 1.70
N PHE A 265 7.63 -11.61 0.60
CA PHE A 265 7.14 -11.95 -0.73
C PHE A 265 6.95 -13.48 -0.84
N PRO A 266 5.81 -13.96 -1.38
CA PRO A 266 5.54 -15.39 -1.50
C PRO A 266 6.59 -16.08 -2.37
N ARG A 267 6.87 -17.35 -2.09
CA ARG A 267 7.92 -18.15 -2.74
C ARG A 267 7.53 -19.61 -2.86
N GLY A 268 8.25 -20.33 -3.66
CA GLY A 268 7.99 -21.74 -3.95
C GLY A 268 7.28 -21.93 -5.31
N ARG A 269 7.80 -22.90 -6.09
CA ARG A 269 7.40 -23.11 -7.49
C ARG A 269 5.89 -23.32 -7.67
N CYS A 270 5.28 -24.13 -6.81
CA CYS A 270 3.85 -24.44 -6.93
C CYS A 270 3.00 -23.20 -6.68
N LEU A 271 3.32 -22.42 -5.62
CA LEU A 271 2.60 -21.19 -5.28
C LEU A 271 2.78 -20.12 -6.38
N MET A 272 3.99 -19.94 -6.92
CA MET A 272 4.22 -18.99 -8.00
C MET A 272 3.43 -19.32 -9.26
N LYS A 273 3.29 -20.59 -9.61
CA LYS A 273 2.44 -21.04 -10.73
C LYS A 273 0.95 -20.82 -10.44
N GLN A 274 0.50 -21.07 -9.23
CA GLN A 274 -0.87 -20.79 -8.81
C GLN A 274 -1.16 -19.30 -8.91
N ILE A 275 -0.27 -18.44 -8.40
CA ILE A 275 -0.39 -16.98 -8.49
C ILE A 275 -0.48 -16.54 -9.96
N ALA A 276 0.41 -17.03 -10.80
CA ALA A 276 0.40 -16.70 -12.23
C ALA A 276 -0.91 -17.11 -12.92
N SER A 277 -1.44 -18.31 -12.59
CA SER A 277 -2.71 -18.77 -13.09
C SER A 277 -3.88 -17.88 -12.65
N GLU A 278 -3.91 -17.47 -11.38
CA GLU A 278 -4.96 -16.58 -10.88
C GLU A 278 -4.84 -15.15 -11.42
N ILE A 279 -3.63 -14.65 -11.67
CA ILE A 279 -3.42 -13.38 -12.39
C ILE A 279 -4.05 -13.46 -13.78
N ARG A 280 -3.85 -14.56 -14.52
CA ARG A 280 -4.47 -14.75 -15.83
C ARG A 280 -6.00 -14.79 -15.72
N ASN A 281 -6.54 -15.47 -14.72
CA ASN A 281 -7.98 -15.57 -14.51
C ASN A 281 -8.64 -14.21 -14.24
N VAL A 282 -8.05 -13.35 -13.37
CA VAL A 282 -8.61 -12.00 -13.10
C VAL A 282 -8.45 -11.10 -14.32
N ALA A 283 -7.36 -11.25 -15.08
CA ALA A 283 -7.13 -10.49 -16.30
C ALA A 283 -8.11 -10.86 -17.41
N GLU A 284 -8.44 -12.14 -17.56
CA GLU A 284 -9.47 -12.61 -18.52
C GLU A 284 -10.88 -12.19 -18.09
N GLN A 285 -11.18 -12.25 -16.78
CA GLN A 285 -12.46 -11.77 -16.23
C GLN A 285 -12.69 -10.29 -16.57
N SER A 286 -11.67 -9.46 -16.40
CA SER A 286 -11.72 -8.02 -16.67
C SER A 286 -11.89 -7.68 -18.17
N SER A 287 -11.54 -8.60 -19.05
CA SER A 287 -11.65 -8.41 -20.52
C SER A 287 -13.04 -8.74 -21.06
N GLY A 288 -13.90 -9.38 -20.28
CA GLY A 288 -15.27 -9.73 -20.62
C GLY A 288 -16.30 -8.70 -20.16
N LEU A 289 -15.85 -7.68 -19.45
CA LEU A 289 -16.62 -6.49 -19.09
C LEU A 289 -16.42 -5.42 -20.15
#